data_e5032922117c4b383502ccaf3d0c584f
#
_entry.id   e5032922117c4b383502ccaf3d0c584f
#
_cell.length_a   1.000
_cell.length_b   1.000
_cell.length_c   1.000
_cell.angle_alpha   90.00
_cell.angle_beta   90.00
_cell.angle_gamma   90.00
#
_symmetry.space_group_name_H-M   'P 1'
#
loop_
_entity.id
_entity.type
_entity.pdbx_description
1 polymer ?
#
loop_
_entity_poly.entity_id
_entity_poly.type
_entity_poly.pdbx_seq_one_letter_code
_entity_poly.pdbx_strand_id
1 'polypeptide(L)'
;NLLQGTEYFPDLNDSILFLEDDEVSKSVDFDRDLQSLIHQPSFTGVRGFVIGRFQKTSNMTDEMLANIIASKKELSNLPIIANVDFGHTSPMITFPIGGTAHLRAKKDNSLLKILKH
;
A
#
# COMPACT_ATOMS: atom_id res chain seq x y z
N ASN A 1 -3.43 1.46 10.80
CA ASN A 1 -2.26 1.93 11.57
C ASN A 1 -2.45 1.82 13.09
N LEU A 2 -3.59 2.32 13.61
CA LEU A 2 -3.88 2.36 15.05
C LEU A 2 -3.88 0.98 15.74
N LEU A 3 -4.07 -0.11 15.01
CA LEU A 3 -4.09 -1.46 15.56
C LEU A 3 -2.70 -2.12 15.63
N GLN A 4 -1.66 -1.50 15.05
CA GLN A 4 -0.31 -2.08 15.05
C GLN A 4 0.18 -2.31 16.48
N GLY A 5 0.75 -3.48 16.72
CA GLY A 5 1.22 -3.89 18.05
C GLY A 5 0.13 -4.37 19.01
N THR A 6 -1.10 -4.51 18.56
CA THR A 6 -2.21 -5.07 19.34
C THR A 6 -2.61 -6.46 18.84
N GLU A 7 -3.35 -7.21 19.65
CA GLU A 7 -3.93 -8.50 19.27
C GLU A 7 -4.98 -8.40 18.14
N TYR A 8 -5.48 -7.20 17.87
CA TYR A 8 -6.46 -6.94 16.81
C TYR A 8 -5.82 -6.64 15.45
N PHE A 9 -4.49 -6.55 15.41
CA PHE A 9 -3.79 -6.33 14.14
C PHE A 9 -3.89 -7.60 13.28
N PRO A 10 -4.32 -7.50 12.01
CA PRO A 10 -4.49 -8.68 11.16
C PRO A 10 -3.15 -9.36 10.86
N ASP A 11 -3.20 -10.67 10.65
CA ASP A 11 -2.07 -11.39 10.08
C ASP A 11 -1.87 -10.97 8.62
N LEU A 12 -0.66 -10.54 8.28
CA LEU A 12 -0.30 -10.06 6.95
C LEU A 12 0.24 -11.17 6.03
N ASN A 13 0.37 -12.40 6.52
CA ASN A 13 0.88 -13.49 5.72
C ASN A 13 0.01 -13.72 4.47
N ASP A 14 0.69 -13.95 3.35
CA ASP A 14 0.09 -14.23 2.04
C ASP A 14 -0.91 -13.17 1.55
N SER A 15 -0.67 -11.90 1.92
CA SER A 15 -1.56 -10.79 1.60
C SER A 15 -0.95 -9.78 0.62
N ILE A 16 -1.82 -9.12 -0.14
CA ILE A 16 -1.53 -7.89 -0.86
C ILE A 16 -2.11 -6.75 -0.04
N LEU A 17 -1.28 -5.79 0.36
CA LEU A 17 -1.69 -4.67 1.19
C LEU A 17 -2.14 -3.49 0.33
N PHE A 18 -3.33 -2.99 0.64
CA PHE A 18 -3.87 -1.78 0.04
C PHE A 18 -3.67 -0.63 1.02
N LEU A 19 -2.85 0.34 0.64
CA LEU A 19 -2.51 1.49 1.46
C LEU A 19 -3.03 2.78 0.82
N GLU A 20 -3.57 3.63 1.63
CA GLU A 20 -4.00 4.97 1.23
C GLU A 20 -3.80 5.94 2.41
N ASP A 21 -3.86 7.22 2.13
CA ASP A 21 -3.70 8.24 3.15
C ASP A 21 -4.71 9.38 2.95
N ASP A 22 -4.98 10.12 4.00
CA ASP A 22 -5.94 11.20 4.00
C ASP A 22 -5.33 12.57 3.65
N GLU A 23 -6.15 13.62 3.69
CA GLU A 23 -5.75 14.97 3.32
C GLU A 23 -4.81 15.67 4.32
N VAL A 24 -4.76 15.21 5.57
CA VAL A 24 -3.93 15.82 6.61
C VAL A 24 -2.55 15.19 6.71
N SER A 25 -2.39 13.97 6.21
CA SER A 25 -1.12 13.24 6.21
C SER A 25 -0.13 13.83 5.21
N LYS A 26 1.12 13.90 5.62
CA LYS A 26 2.24 14.35 4.80
C LYS A 26 3.13 13.17 4.38
N SER A 27 3.99 13.38 3.41
CA SER A 27 4.93 12.35 2.93
C SER A 27 5.75 11.71 4.05
N VAL A 28 6.14 12.49 5.06
CA VAL A 28 6.88 11.99 6.24
C VAL A 28 6.02 11.10 7.13
N ASP A 29 4.72 11.34 7.19
CA ASP A 29 3.79 10.50 7.97
C ASP A 29 3.62 9.16 7.27
N PHE A 30 3.39 9.17 5.95
CA PHE A 30 3.32 7.95 5.15
C PHE A 30 4.61 7.13 5.24
N ASP A 31 5.78 7.77 5.14
CA ASP A 31 7.09 7.09 5.26
C ASP A 31 7.24 6.39 6.61
N ARG A 32 6.90 7.09 7.70
CA ARG A 32 6.96 6.55 9.06
C ARG A 32 5.98 5.41 9.28
N ASP A 33 4.76 5.55 8.77
CA ASP A 33 3.71 4.56 8.91
C ASP A 33 4.00 3.29 8.11
N LEU A 34 4.55 3.45 6.90
CA LEU A 34 5.06 2.34 6.10
C LEU A 34 6.21 1.61 6.81
N GLN A 35 7.14 2.36 7.43
CA GLN A 35 8.22 1.76 8.21
C GLN A 35 7.69 0.98 9.43
N SER A 36 6.70 1.53 10.11
CA SER A 36 6.06 0.86 11.25
C SER A 36 5.36 -0.44 10.83
N LEU A 37 4.72 -0.44 9.66
CA LEU A 37 4.09 -1.62 9.07
C LEU A 37 5.13 -2.70 8.72
N ILE A 38 6.27 -2.31 8.15
CA ILE A 38 7.40 -3.20 7.83
C ILE A 38 7.93 -3.91 9.09
N HIS A 39 7.88 -3.27 10.24
CA HIS A 39 8.33 -3.85 11.50
C HIS A 39 7.35 -4.86 12.13
N GLN A 40 6.17 -5.07 11.54
CA GLN A 40 5.22 -6.07 12.06
C GLN A 40 5.77 -7.50 11.82
N PRO A 41 5.62 -8.42 12.78
CA PRO A 41 6.17 -9.77 12.66
C PRO A 41 5.72 -10.54 11.41
N SER A 42 4.47 -10.38 10.99
CA SER A 42 3.89 -11.05 9.81
C SER A 42 4.21 -10.36 8.49
N PHE A 43 4.93 -9.22 8.51
CA PHE A 43 5.27 -8.48 7.28
C PHE A 43 6.06 -9.33 6.27
N THR A 44 6.90 -10.23 6.73
CA THR A 44 7.71 -11.11 5.86
C THR A 44 6.87 -11.97 4.93
N GLY A 45 5.61 -12.18 5.25
CA GLY A 45 4.64 -12.92 4.43
C GLY A 45 3.87 -12.07 3.43
N VAL A 46 4.06 -10.75 3.40
CA VAL A 46 3.41 -9.84 2.44
C VAL A 46 3.86 -10.16 1.02
N ARG A 47 2.91 -10.16 0.08
CA ARG A 47 3.12 -10.51 -1.34
C ARG A 47 3.16 -9.32 -2.28
N GLY A 48 2.75 -8.15 -1.84
CA GLY A 48 2.80 -6.93 -2.66
C GLY A 48 1.98 -5.79 -2.10
N PHE A 49 2.06 -4.65 -2.77
CA PHE A 49 1.38 -3.42 -2.37
C PHE A 49 0.59 -2.80 -3.51
N VAL A 50 -0.55 -2.26 -3.14
CA VAL A 50 -1.37 -1.38 -3.97
C VAL A 50 -1.54 -0.07 -3.21
N ILE A 51 -1.01 1.02 -3.75
CA ILE A 51 -1.05 2.33 -3.10
C ILE A 51 -2.08 3.21 -3.82
N GLY A 52 -3.01 3.72 -3.07
CA GLY A 52 -4.04 4.65 -3.53
C GLY A 52 -3.44 5.99 -3.96
N ARG A 53 -4.24 6.77 -4.69
CA ARG A 53 -3.84 8.11 -5.12
C ARG A 53 -3.87 9.07 -3.93
N PHE A 54 -2.78 9.78 -3.72
CA PHE A 54 -2.71 10.81 -2.68
C PHE A 54 -3.52 12.06 -3.05
N GLN A 55 -4.12 12.68 -2.06
CA GLN A 55 -4.78 13.97 -2.23
C GLN A 55 -3.76 15.08 -2.46
N LYS A 56 -4.15 16.13 -3.21
CA LYS A 56 -3.26 17.26 -3.53
C LYS A 56 -2.73 17.99 -2.30
N THR A 57 -3.52 18.03 -1.23
CA THR A 57 -3.18 18.67 0.04
C THR A 57 -2.06 17.97 0.81
N SER A 58 -1.83 16.67 0.55
CA SER A 58 -0.72 15.94 1.15
C SER A 58 0.64 16.37 0.59
N ASN A 59 0.66 16.99 -0.61
CA ASN A 59 1.86 17.34 -1.38
C ASN A 59 2.79 16.14 -1.68
N MET A 60 2.26 14.91 -1.65
CA MET A 60 3.01 13.74 -2.08
C MET A 60 3.19 13.78 -3.60
N THR A 61 4.43 13.78 -4.06
CA THR A 61 4.75 13.64 -5.49
C THR A 61 5.13 12.20 -5.81
N ASP A 62 5.03 11.83 -7.09
CA ASP A 62 5.46 10.49 -7.55
C ASP A 62 6.93 10.23 -7.24
N GLU A 63 7.77 11.26 -7.35
CA GLU A 63 9.20 11.16 -7.01
C GLU A 63 9.41 10.93 -5.52
N MET A 64 8.69 11.65 -4.65
CA MET A 64 8.74 11.45 -3.21
C MET A 64 8.32 10.02 -2.84
N LEU A 65 7.20 9.54 -3.39
CA LEU A 65 6.71 8.20 -3.15
C LEU A 65 7.72 7.14 -3.61
N ALA A 66 8.29 7.31 -4.81
CA ALA A 66 9.31 6.41 -5.33
C ALA A 66 10.55 6.36 -4.43
N ASN A 67 11.00 7.52 -3.91
CA ASN A 67 12.14 7.60 -3.00
C ASN A 67 11.84 6.93 -1.65
N ILE A 68 10.64 7.13 -1.09
CA ILE A 68 10.21 6.47 0.14
C ILE A 68 10.26 4.95 -0.04
N ILE A 69 9.64 4.43 -1.11
CA ILE A 69 9.62 2.99 -1.40
C ILE A 69 11.04 2.44 -1.61
N ALA A 70 11.86 3.12 -2.40
CA ALA A 70 13.23 2.70 -2.69
C ALA A 70 14.14 2.69 -1.45
N SER A 71 13.82 3.50 -0.43
CA SER A 71 14.56 3.51 0.85
C SER A 71 14.32 2.27 1.71
N LYS A 72 13.30 1.46 1.41
CA LYS A 72 12.89 0.28 2.20
C LYS A 72 13.40 -1.00 1.52
N LYS A 73 14.44 -1.60 2.07
CA LYS A 73 15.06 -2.84 1.55
C LYS A 73 14.08 -4.00 1.46
N GLU A 74 13.17 -4.08 2.42
CA GLU A 74 12.13 -5.12 2.53
C GLU A 74 11.16 -5.11 1.35
N LEU A 75 11.02 -3.97 0.68
CA LEU A 75 10.11 -3.81 -0.47
C LEU A 75 10.75 -4.14 -1.81
N SER A 76 12.08 -4.31 -1.87
CA SER A 76 12.85 -4.40 -3.13
C SER A 76 12.41 -5.51 -4.08
N ASN A 77 11.84 -6.60 -3.57
CA ASN A 77 11.41 -7.75 -4.35
C ASN A 77 9.88 -7.91 -4.43
N LEU A 78 9.12 -6.95 -3.90
CA LEU A 78 7.67 -7.00 -3.90
C LEU A 78 7.09 -6.23 -5.10
N PRO A 79 6.05 -6.77 -5.77
CA PRO A 79 5.31 -6.01 -6.75
C PRO A 79 4.56 -4.86 -6.05
N ILE A 80 4.76 -3.64 -6.53
CA ILE A 80 4.12 -2.43 -6.00
C ILE A 80 3.53 -1.65 -7.17
N ILE A 81 2.25 -1.31 -7.08
CA ILE A 81 1.61 -0.34 -7.98
C ILE A 81 1.07 0.81 -7.16
N ALA A 82 1.14 2.01 -7.71
CA ALA A 82 0.71 3.25 -7.04
C ALA A 82 -0.28 4.02 -7.92
N ASN A 83 -0.86 5.08 -7.36
CA ASN A 83 -1.85 5.93 -8.01
C ASN A 83 -3.11 5.18 -8.46
N VAL A 84 -3.50 4.14 -7.73
CA VAL A 84 -4.69 3.36 -8.01
C VAL A 84 -5.93 4.10 -7.49
N ASP A 85 -7.04 3.97 -8.21
CA ASP A 85 -8.30 4.69 -7.94
C ASP A 85 -9.05 4.13 -6.72
N PHE A 86 -8.51 4.31 -5.53
CA PHE A 86 -9.18 4.06 -4.26
C PHE A 86 -8.67 5.01 -3.16
N GLY A 87 -9.34 5.00 -2.01
CA GLY A 87 -9.05 5.88 -0.89
C GLY A 87 -9.85 7.18 -0.96
N HIS A 88 -9.23 8.31 -0.60
CA HIS A 88 -9.88 9.61 -0.46
C HIS A 88 -9.88 10.48 -1.74
N THR A 89 -9.62 9.90 -2.90
CA THR A 89 -9.62 10.62 -4.19
C THR A 89 -10.75 10.16 -5.11
N SER A 90 -11.10 10.96 -6.10
CA SER A 90 -12.09 10.62 -7.14
C SER A 90 -11.39 10.55 -8.50
N PRO A 91 -11.72 9.57 -9.37
CA PRO A 91 -12.65 8.47 -9.15
C PRO A 91 -12.12 7.43 -8.14
N MET A 92 -13.01 6.58 -7.61
CA MET A 92 -12.62 5.47 -6.76
C MET A 92 -13.39 4.19 -7.11
N ILE A 93 -12.72 3.05 -6.94
CA ILE A 93 -13.29 1.73 -7.13
C ILE A 93 -13.63 1.10 -5.78
N THR A 94 -14.61 0.22 -5.79
CA THR A 94 -14.93 -0.66 -4.65
C THR A 94 -14.31 -2.03 -4.88
N PHE A 95 -13.69 -2.60 -3.85
CA PHE A 95 -13.12 -3.95 -3.90
C PHE A 95 -13.34 -4.67 -2.57
N PRO A 96 -13.40 -6.02 -2.56
CA PRO A 96 -13.59 -6.80 -1.34
C PRO A 96 -12.29 -6.86 -0.52
N ILE A 97 -12.41 -6.70 0.79
CA ILE A 97 -11.32 -6.99 1.73
C ILE A 97 -11.40 -8.47 2.11
N GLY A 98 -10.24 -9.15 2.17
CA GLY A 98 -10.17 -10.58 2.47
C GLY A 98 -10.43 -11.49 1.27
N GLY A 99 -10.66 -10.91 0.09
CA GLY A 99 -10.77 -11.64 -1.17
C GLY A 99 -9.41 -12.09 -1.73
N THR A 100 -9.43 -12.76 -2.88
CA THR A 100 -8.21 -13.16 -3.59
C THR A 100 -7.95 -12.23 -4.77
N ALA A 101 -6.72 -11.73 -4.87
CA ALA A 101 -6.31 -10.85 -5.96
C ALA A 101 -5.02 -11.33 -6.62
N HIS A 102 -4.84 -10.94 -7.89
CA HIS A 102 -3.59 -11.10 -8.62
C HIS A 102 -2.99 -9.72 -8.88
N LEU A 103 -1.76 -9.52 -8.43
CA LEU A 103 -1.00 -8.32 -8.62
C LEU A 103 0.22 -8.60 -9.50
N ARG A 104 0.41 -7.78 -10.53
CA ARG A 104 1.62 -7.77 -11.37
C ARG A 104 2.04 -6.33 -11.57
N ALA A 105 3.29 -6.01 -11.19
CA ALA A 105 3.89 -4.70 -11.39
C ALA A 105 5.05 -4.82 -12.38
N LYS A 106 4.84 -4.37 -13.61
CA LYS A 106 5.86 -4.26 -14.66
C LYS A 106 5.73 -2.89 -15.32
N LYS A 107 6.84 -2.34 -15.79
CA LYS A 107 6.91 -0.98 -16.35
C LYS A 107 5.79 -0.66 -17.37
N ASP A 108 5.51 -1.58 -18.27
CA ASP A 108 4.53 -1.36 -19.35
C ASP A 108 3.31 -2.27 -19.25
N ASN A 109 3.17 -3.05 -18.18
CA ASN A 109 2.09 -4.01 -18.02
C ASN A 109 1.81 -4.30 -16.55
N SER A 110 1.25 -3.30 -15.87
CA SER A 110 0.76 -3.46 -14.49
C SER A 110 -0.68 -3.96 -14.51
N LEU A 111 -1.00 -4.87 -13.59
CA LEU A 111 -2.31 -5.49 -13.48
C LEU A 111 -2.68 -5.70 -12.03
N LEU A 112 -3.86 -5.25 -11.66
CA LEU A 112 -4.57 -5.66 -10.45
C LEU A 112 -5.88 -6.32 -10.87
N LYS A 113 -6.08 -7.57 -10.51
CA LYS A 113 -7.30 -8.32 -10.82
C LYS A 113 -7.85 -8.98 -9.56
N ILE A 114 -9.09 -8.68 -9.21
CA ILE A 114 -9.83 -9.39 -8.16
C ILE A 114 -10.32 -10.72 -8.75
N LEU A 115 -9.97 -11.83 -8.11
CA LEU A 115 -10.27 -13.18 -8.59
C LEU A 115 -11.46 -13.79 -7.86
N LYS A 116 -11.58 -13.49 -6.57
CA LYS A 116 -12.63 -14.03 -5.71
C LYS A 116 -12.96 -13.05 -4.59
N HIS A 117 -14.22 -12.93 -4.25
CA HIS A 117 -14.74 -12.18 -3.11
C HIS A 117 -14.73 -13.02 -1.85
#